data_11a154d480932227174727d206f13777
#
_entry.id   11a154d480932227174727d206f13777
#
_cell.length_a   1.000
_cell.length_b   1.000
_cell.length_c   1.000
_cell.angle_alpha   90.00
_cell.angle_beta   90.00
_cell.angle_gamma   90.00
#
_symmetry.space_group_name_H-M   'P 1'
#
loop_
_entity.id
_entity.type
_entity.pdbx_description
1 polymer ?
#
loop_
_entity_poly.entity_id
_entity_poly.type
_entity_poly.pdbx_seq_one_letter_code
_entity_poly.pdbx_strand_id
1 'polypeptide(L)'
;MHAYDRIARLLLPLGAIAVLATVLTVGWFTQPDRYAKGYTPTQPIAFSHRLHAGTLQVPCLYCHGGADKSRVAGIPSVELCMNCHKVTKTDSPQIQKLTEIYKSGQPLAWVRIHTLPDHVTFDHRPHVNGGIACQTCHGEVQTMEVVSRQMSMRMSNCLGCHRDPAAALPKDSPIHRAAEHCSACHR
;
A
#
# COMPACT_ATOMS: atom_id res chain seq x y z
N MET A 1 37.69 27.98 -40.28
CA MET A 1 36.56 27.46 -39.49
C MET A 1 35.33 28.28 -39.85
N HIS A 2 34.34 27.66 -40.46
CA HIS A 2 33.09 28.32 -40.83
C HIS A 2 32.28 28.73 -39.58
N ALA A 3 31.53 29.84 -39.71
CA ALA A 3 30.66 30.30 -38.61
C ALA A 3 29.70 29.20 -38.11
N TYR A 4 29.22 28.35 -38.99
CA TYR A 4 28.40 27.20 -38.71
C TYR A 4 29.06 26.19 -37.75
N ASP A 5 30.38 25.92 -37.90
CA ASP A 5 31.11 24.98 -37.00
C ASP A 5 31.19 25.50 -35.58
N ARG A 6 31.34 26.81 -35.39
CA ARG A 6 31.35 27.42 -34.05
C ARG A 6 29.99 27.39 -33.41
N ILE A 7 28.93 27.68 -34.15
CA ILE A 7 27.55 27.65 -33.66
C ILE A 7 27.17 26.21 -33.33
N ALA A 8 27.44 25.22 -34.19
CA ALA A 8 27.16 23.83 -33.92
C ALA A 8 27.85 23.29 -32.66
N ARG A 9 29.14 23.63 -32.47
CA ARG A 9 29.90 23.20 -31.29
C ARG A 9 29.36 23.78 -29.97
N LEU A 10 28.64 24.89 -29.99
CA LEU A 10 27.97 25.46 -28.83
C LEU A 10 26.53 24.96 -28.68
N LEU A 11 25.75 24.96 -29.75
CA LEU A 11 24.31 24.63 -29.68
C LEU A 11 24.06 23.13 -29.46
N LEU A 12 24.88 22.24 -30.04
CA LEU A 12 24.71 20.81 -29.85
C LEU A 12 24.87 20.37 -28.39
N PRO A 13 25.96 20.73 -27.66
CA PRO A 13 26.07 20.35 -26.26
C PRO A 13 25.02 21.04 -25.38
N LEU A 14 24.66 22.30 -25.62
CA LEU A 14 23.60 22.98 -24.91
C LEU A 14 22.24 22.28 -25.12
N GLY A 15 21.91 21.88 -26.34
CA GLY A 15 20.72 21.12 -26.67
C GLY A 15 20.71 19.76 -25.98
N ALA A 16 21.84 19.05 -25.98
CA ALA A 16 21.97 17.77 -25.29
C ALA A 16 21.78 17.91 -23.76
N ILE A 17 22.36 18.96 -23.16
CA ILE A 17 22.18 19.24 -21.72
C ILE A 17 20.70 19.57 -21.43
N ALA A 18 20.06 20.39 -22.26
CA ALA A 18 18.64 20.73 -22.09
C ALA A 18 17.74 19.49 -22.17
N VAL A 19 17.98 18.62 -23.14
CA VAL A 19 17.24 17.34 -23.27
C VAL A 19 17.47 16.46 -22.05
N LEU A 20 18.72 16.29 -21.62
CA LEU A 20 19.04 15.49 -20.44
C LEU A 20 18.38 16.07 -19.18
N ALA A 21 18.46 17.38 -18.97
CA ALA A 21 17.82 18.05 -17.85
C ALA A 21 16.30 17.85 -17.88
N THR A 22 15.67 17.95 -19.03
CA THR A 22 14.23 17.70 -19.20
C THR A 22 13.88 16.26 -18.85
N VAL A 23 14.62 15.28 -19.39
CA VAL A 23 14.38 13.85 -19.11
C VAL A 23 14.53 13.55 -17.62
N LEU A 24 15.58 14.07 -16.99
CA LEU A 24 15.81 13.89 -15.54
C LEU A 24 14.70 14.56 -14.71
N THR A 25 14.29 15.76 -15.09
CA THR A 25 13.22 16.49 -14.39
C THR A 25 11.88 15.77 -14.53
N VAL A 26 11.50 15.41 -15.76
CA VAL A 26 10.27 14.66 -16.01
C VAL A 26 10.31 13.31 -15.28
N GLY A 27 11.40 12.55 -15.40
CA GLY A 27 11.58 11.29 -14.70
C GLY A 27 11.49 11.45 -13.18
N TRP A 28 12.05 12.53 -12.63
CA TRP A 28 11.94 12.84 -11.21
C TRP A 28 10.50 13.12 -10.76
N PHE A 29 9.75 13.93 -11.50
CA PHE A 29 8.39 14.32 -11.14
C PHE A 29 7.35 13.22 -11.44
N THR A 30 7.60 12.33 -12.39
CA THR A 30 6.67 11.24 -12.74
C THR A 30 6.87 9.96 -11.94
N GLN A 31 7.80 9.93 -10.98
CA GLN A 31 8.02 8.73 -10.15
C GLN A 31 6.81 8.45 -9.24
N PRO A 32 6.11 7.31 -9.40
CA PRO A 32 4.91 6.97 -8.61
C PRO A 32 5.14 6.97 -7.10
N ASP A 33 6.32 6.55 -6.65
CA ASP A 33 6.65 6.48 -5.22
C ASP A 33 6.63 7.82 -4.52
N ARG A 34 6.92 8.89 -5.25
CA ARG A 34 6.94 10.24 -4.71
C ARG A 34 5.56 10.71 -4.26
N TYR A 35 4.52 10.24 -4.96
CA TYR A 35 3.12 10.62 -4.71
C TYR A 35 2.35 9.53 -3.96
N ALA A 36 2.80 8.29 -4.05
CA ALA A 36 2.09 7.16 -3.48
C ALA A 36 2.59 6.78 -2.08
N LYS A 37 3.92 6.83 -1.84
CA LYS A 37 4.48 6.59 -0.51
C LYS A 37 4.13 7.76 0.42
N GLY A 38 3.65 7.44 1.62
CA GLY A 38 3.15 8.44 2.56
C GLY A 38 1.71 8.91 2.28
N TYR A 39 1.04 8.40 1.24
CA TYR A 39 -0.36 8.73 0.97
C TYR A 39 -1.24 8.34 2.17
N THR A 40 -1.91 9.34 2.72
CA THR A 40 -2.72 9.24 3.95
C THR A 40 -3.96 10.13 3.84
N PRO A 41 -4.98 9.70 3.10
CA PRO A 41 -6.19 10.49 2.90
C PRO A 41 -7.04 10.55 4.16
N THR A 42 -7.83 11.60 4.28
CA THR A 42 -8.87 11.69 5.31
C THR A 42 -9.88 10.58 5.13
N GLN A 43 -10.19 9.88 6.22
CA GLN A 43 -11.15 8.79 6.25
C GLN A 43 -12.51 9.24 6.82
N PRO A 44 -13.61 8.58 6.46
CA PRO A 44 -14.94 8.96 6.95
C PRO A 44 -15.09 8.82 8.48
N ILE A 45 -14.34 7.88 9.09
CA ILE A 45 -14.22 7.69 10.53
C ILE A 45 -12.74 7.78 10.92
N ALA A 46 -12.42 8.49 11.98
CA ALA A 46 -11.07 8.56 12.51
C ALA A 46 -10.73 7.24 13.27
N PHE A 47 -10.35 6.21 12.50
CA PHE A 47 -9.99 4.92 13.05
C PHE A 47 -8.48 4.85 13.35
N SER A 48 -8.13 4.49 14.59
CA SER A 48 -6.75 4.33 15.03
C SER A 48 -6.32 2.87 15.05
N HIS A 49 -5.41 2.47 14.17
CA HIS A 49 -4.78 1.15 14.23
C HIS A 49 -3.87 1.04 15.44
N ARG A 50 -3.22 2.14 15.85
CA ARG A 50 -2.39 2.17 17.07
C ARG A 50 -3.19 1.76 18.31
N LEU A 51 -4.41 2.25 18.44
CA LEU A 51 -5.26 1.86 19.55
C LEU A 51 -5.69 0.39 19.46
N HIS A 52 -6.28 -0.02 18.31
CA HIS A 52 -6.89 -1.35 18.19
C HIS A 52 -5.84 -2.46 18.06
N ALA A 53 -4.92 -2.37 17.11
CA ALA A 53 -3.91 -3.40 16.86
C ALA A 53 -2.67 -3.24 17.77
N GLY A 54 -2.30 -2.01 18.13
CA GLY A 54 -1.15 -1.76 19.02
C GLY A 54 -1.48 -1.94 20.49
N THR A 55 -2.34 -1.09 21.03
CA THR A 55 -2.62 -1.06 22.47
C THR A 55 -3.52 -2.21 22.91
N LEU A 56 -4.61 -2.46 22.18
CA LEU A 56 -5.59 -3.50 22.52
C LEU A 56 -5.20 -4.88 21.93
N GLN A 57 -4.18 -4.94 21.10
CA GLN A 57 -3.64 -6.15 20.49
C GLN A 57 -4.69 -6.99 19.73
N VAL A 58 -5.68 -6.32 19.12
CA VAL A 58 -6.66 -6.98 18.25
C VAL A 58 -5.92 -7.54 17.02
N PRO A 59 -6.02 -8.85 16.74
CA PRO A 59 -5.32 -9.45 15.60
C PRO A 59 -5.75 -8.85 14.27
N CYS A 60 -4.81 -8.69 13.33
CA CYS A 60 -5.09 -8.14 12.00
C CYS A 60 -6.22 -8.89 11.29
N LEU A 61 -6.20 -10.22 11.35
CA LEU A 61 -7.17 -11.11 10.70
C LEU A 61 -8.58 -11.03 11.31
N TYR A 62 -8.73 -10.48 12.53
CA TYR A 62 -10.05 -10.25 13.09
C TYR A 62 -10.85 -9.25 12.24
N CYS A 63 -10.18 -8.19 11.78
CA CYS A 63 -10.80 -7.17 10.94
C CYS A 63 -10.59 -7.43 9.44
N HIS A 64 -9.44 -7.96 9.05
CA HIS A 64 -9.07 -8.24 7.66
C HIS A 64 -9.17 -9.74 7.35
N GLY A 65 -10.32 -10.34 7.68
CA GLY A 65 -10.54 -11.79 7.61
C GLY A 65 -10.54 -12.42 6.22
N GLY A 66 -10.33 -11.64 5.16
CA GLY A 66 -10.12 -12.13 3.81
C GLY A 66 -8.65 -12.35 3.45
N ALA A 67 -7.70 -11.88 4.28
CA ALA A 67 -6.30 -11.85 3.87
C ALA A 67 -5.66 -13.23 3.69
N ASP A 68 -6.07 -14.22 4.47
CA ASP A 68 -5.62 -15.61 4.39
C ASP A 68 -6.49 -16.49 3.47
N LYS A 69 -7.66 -15.98 3.02
CA LYS A 69 -8.68 -16.74 2.30
C LYS A 69 -9.00 -16.22 0.91
N SER A 70 -8.65 -14.97 0.62
CA SER A 70 -9.04 -14.28 -0.60
C SER A 70 -7.87 -13.46 -1.17
N ARG A 71 -7.99 -13.09 -2.44
CA ARG A 71 -7.08 -12.12 -3.06
C ARG A 71 -7.07 -10.77 -2.31
N VAL A 72 -8.24 -10.36 -1.84
CA VAL A 72 -8.43 -9.07 -1.16
C VAL A 72 -8.58 -9.33 0.33
N ALA A 73 -7.78 -8.66 1.13
CA ALA A 73 -7.86 -8.76 2.59
C ALA A 73 -9.22 -8.32 3.15
N GLY A 74 -9.88 -7.44 2.42
CA GLY A 74 -11.15 -6.86 2.84
C GLY A 74 -10.98 -5.73 3.86
N ILE A 75 -12.05 -4.96 3.99
CA ILE A 75 -12.23 -3.98 5.05
C ILE A 75 -13.44 -4.46 5.86
N PRO A 76 -13.38 -4.42 7.21
CA PRO A 76 -14.49 -4.92 8.03
C PRO A 76 -15.78 -4.13 7.76
N SER A 77 -16.89 -4.83 7.80
CA SER A 77 -18.20 -4.18 7.78
C SER A 77 -18.46 -3.40 9.08
N VAL A 78 -19.42 -2.49 9.04
CA VAL A 78 -19.80 -1.70 10.22
C VAL A 78 -20.29 -2.60 11.36
N GLU A 79 -20.93 -3.71 11.03
CA GLU A 79 -21.41 -4.71 12.00
C GLU A 79 -20.28 -5.25 12.87
N LEU A 80 -19.11 -5.49 12.28
CA LEU A 80 -17.95 -5.97 13.04
C LEU A 80 -17.49 -4.93 14.07
N CYS A 81 -17.49 -3.64 13.72
CA CYS A 81 -17.17 -2.56 14.65
C CYS A 81 -18.17 -2.54 15.82
N MET A 82 -19.44 -2.76 15.52
CA MET A 82 -20.53 -2.74 16.49
C MET A 82 -20.54 -3.93 17.43
N ASN A 83 -19.71 -4.98 17.24
CA ASN A 83 -19.54 -6.04 18.25
C ASN A 83 -19.05 -5.45 19.59
N CYS A 84 -18.21 -4.42 19.56
CA CYS A 84 -17.72 -3.74 20.74
C CYS A 84 -18.39 -2.37 20.95
N HIS A 85 -18.58 -1.59 19.87
CA HIS A 85 -18.99 -0.19 19.96
C HIS A 85 -20.49 0.00 20.25
N LYS A 86 -21.29 -1.06 20.35
CA LYS A 86 -22.65 -0.98 20.93
C LYS A 86 -22.63 -0.56 22.41
N VAL A 87 -21.55 -0.87 23.12
CA VAL A 87 -21.42 -0.63 24.58
C VAL A 87 -20.13 0.12 24.96
N THR A 88 -19.17 0.22 24.04
CA THR A 88 -17.86 0.82 24.31
C THR A 88 -17.73 2.17 23.61
N LYS A 89 -17.34 3.23 24.36
CA LYS A 89 -17.12 4.59 23.85
C LYS A 89 -18.33 5.19 23.12
N THR A 90 -19.53 4.88 23.54
CA THR A 90 -20.79 5.34 22.94
C THR A 90 -20.99 6.85 22.98
N ASP A 91 -20.28 7.53 23.88
CA ASP A 91 -20.23 8.98 24.03
C ASP A 91 -19.32 9.69 23.02
N SER A 92 -18.42 8.94 22.37
CA SER A 92 -17.50 9.51 21.37
C SER A 92 -18.25 9.96 20.10
N PRO A 93 -18.00 11.17 19.58
CA PRO A 93 -18.62 11.65 18.35
C PRO A 93 -18.37 10.73 17.14
N GLN A 94 -17.20 10.08 17.07
CA GLN A 94 -16.87 9.13 15.99
C GLN A 94 -17.69 7.84 16.10
N ILE A 95 -17.98 7.39 17.32
CA ILE A 95 -18.80 6.20 17.55
C ILE A 95 -20.28 6.52 17.36
N GLN A 96 -20.73 7.72 17.71
CA GLN A 96 -22.10 8.18 17.40
C GLN A 96 -22.32 8.20 15.88
N LYS A 97 -21.39 8.79 15.12
CA LYS A 97 -21.41 8.77 13.66
C LYS A 97 -21.42 7.33 13.09
N LEU A 98 -20.58 6.45 13.63
CA LEU A 98 -20.54 5.03 13.25
C LEU A 98 -21.90 4.35 13.53
N THR A 99 -22.52 4.65 14.66
CA THR A 99 -23.83 4.12 15.06
C THR A 99 -24.94 4.58 14.12
N GLU A 100 -24.90 5.83 13.67
CA GLU A 100 -25.84 6.35 12.67
C GLU A 100 -25.70 5.63 11.33
N ILE A 101 -24.47 5.43 10.86
CA ILE A 101 -24.18 4.67 9.65
C ILE A 101 -24.71 3.23 9.78
N TYR A 102 -24.45 2.57 10.92
CA TYR A 102 -24.97 1.24 11.21
C TYR A 102 -26.50 1.17 11.15
N LYS A 103 -27.18 2.13 11.80
CA LYS A 103 -28.66 2.19 11.82
C LYS A 103 -29.26 2.46 10.46
N SER A 104 -28.58 3.23 9.61
CA SER A 104 -29.06 3.55 8.26
C SER A 104 -28.87 2.40 7.28
N GLY A 105 -28.09 1.36 7.62
CA GLY A 105 -27.74 0.27 6.71
C GLY A 105 -26.87 0.71 5.53
N GLN A 106 -26.31 1.92 5.55
CA GLN A 106 -25.47 2.42 4.50
C GLN A 106 -24.03 1.90 4.66
N PRO A 107 -23.33 1.61 3.57
CA PRO A 107 -21.92 1.21 3.64
C PRO A 107 -21.02 2.35 4.10
N LEU A 108 -20.04 2.05 4.93
CA LEU A 108 -18.98 2.99 5.28
C LEU A 108 -17.95 3.09 4.14
N ALA A 109 -17.98 4.21 3.44
CA ALA A 109 -17.18 4.43 2.23
C ALA A 109 -15.74 4.82 2.57
N TRP A 110 -14.90 3.83 2.92
CA TRP A 110 -13.49 4.04 3.16
C TRP A 110 -12.73 4.47 1.90
N VAL A 111 -11.82 5.43 2.05
CA VAL A 111 -10.90 5.82 0.98
C VAL A 111 -9.77 4.81 0.90
N ARG A 112 -9.58 4.21 -0.28
CA ARG A 112 -8.55 3.18 -0.50
C ARG A 112 -7.16 3.80 -0.45
N ILE A 113 -6.27 3.23 0.38
CA ILE A 113 -4.89 3.67 0.55
C ILE A 113 -3.94 2.86 -0.35
N HIS A 114 -4.12 1.55 -0.38
CA HIS A 114 -3.28 0.64 -1.15
C HIS A 114 -3.97 0.28 -2.47
N THR A 115 -3.38 0.71 -3.57
CA THR A 115 -3.87 0.44 -4.94
C THR A 115 -2.73 -0.06 -5.80
N LEU A 116 -3.04 -0.96 -6.71
CA LEU A 116 -2.16 -1.38 -7.80
C LEU A 116 -2.78 -0.94 -9.12
N PRO A 117 -1.98 -0.76 -10.18
CA PRO A 117 -2.51 -0.56 -11.54
C PRO A 117 -3.40 -1.73 -11.97
N ASP A 118 -4.38 -1.47 -12.82
CA ASP A 118 -5.38 -2.49 -13.23
C ASP A 118 -4.77 -3.71 -13.95
N HIS A 119 -3.62 -3.52 -14.59
CA HIS A 119 -2.86 -4.59 -15.23
C HIS A 119 -2.02 -5.43 -14.26
N VAL A 120 -2.04 -5.13 -12.94
CA VAL A 120 -1.29 -5.87 -11.91
C VAL A 120 -2.25 -6.63 -11.01
N THR A 121 -1.96 -7.91 -10.85
CA THR A 121 -2.70 -8.81 -9.99
C THR A 121 -1.88 -9.13 -8.74
N PHE A 122 -2.48 -8.95 -7.58
CA PHE A 122 -1.92 -9.39 -6.29
C PHE A 122 -2.92 -10.26 -5.55
N ASP A 123 -2.42 -11.29 -4.87
CA ASP A 123 -3.22 -12.19 -4.04
C ASP A 123 -2.60 -12.27 -2.64
N HIS A 124 -3.35 -11.90 -1.62
CA HIS A 124 -2.89 -11.95 -0.23
C HIS A 124 -2.68 -13.39 0.28
N ARG A 125 -3.52 -14.35 -0.14
CA ARG A 125 -3.52 -15.73 0.39
C ARG A 125 -2.14 -16.39 0.40
N PRO A 126 -1.42 -16.50 -0.74
CA PRO A 126 -0.12 -17.18 -0.75
C PRO A 126 0.92 -16.45 0.10
N HIS A 127 0.83 -15.14 0.24
CA HIS A 127 1.77 -14.37 1.04
C HIS A 127 1.50 -14.56 2.55
N VAL A 128 0.24 -14.42 2.97
CA VAL A 128 -0.16 -14.57 4.37
C VAL A 128 0.01 -16.03 4.83
N ASN A 129 -0.43 -17.00 4.02
CA ASN A 129 -0.29 -18.42 4.34
C ASN A 129 1.18 -18.90 4.23
N GLY A 130 2.02 -18.18 3.47
CA GLY A 130 3.47 -18.40 3.42
C GLY A 130 4.20 -17.84 4.64
N GLY A 131 3.51 -17.15 5.56
CA GLY A 131 4.10 -16.61 6.78
C GLY A 131 4.72 -15.21 6.62
N ILE A 132 4.45 -14.51 5.51
CA ILE A 132 4.89 -13.13 5.36
C ILE A 132 4.10 -12.24 6.34
N ALA A 133 4.81 -11.56 7.22
CA ALA A 133 4.20 -10.62 8.16
C ALA A 133 3.55 -9.44 7.43
N CYS A 134 2.39 -9.00 7.92
CA CYS A 134 1.65 -7.87 7.32
C CYS A 134 2.52 -6.61 7.23
N GLN A 135 3.35 -6.39 8.24
CA GLN A 135 4.26 -5.24 8.35
C GLN A 135 5.31 -5.18 7.25
N THR A 136 5.70 -6.32 6.67
CA THR A 136 6.67 -6.37 5.57
C THR A 136 6.24 -5.50 4.38
N CYS A 137 4.92 -5.43 4.11
CA CYS A 137 4.36 -4.65 3.01
C CYS A 137 3.65 -3.37 3.48
N HIS A 138 2.97 -3.45 4.62
CA HIS A 138 2.13 -2.34 5.12
C HIS A 138 2.86 -1.43 6.12
N GLY A 139 4.09 -1.78 6.53
CA GLY A 139 4.82 -1.09 7.61
C GLY A 139 4.21 -1.38 8.98
N GLU A 140 4.68 -0.68 9.99
CA GLU A 140 4.27 -0.85 11.39
C GLU A 140 2.87 -0.26 11.65
N VAL A 141 1.85 -0.82 10.99
CA VAL A 141 0.45 -0.32 11.03
C VAL A 141 -0.06 -0.21 12.48
N GLN A 142 0.34 -1.14 13.35
CA GLN A 142 -0.02 -1.13 14.78
C GLN A 142 0.55 0.07 15.56
N THR A 143 1.42 0.88 14.95
CA THR A 143 1.90 2.13 15.54
C THR A 143 1.24 3.37 14.93
N MET A 144 0.42 3.19 13.88
CA MET A 144 -0.14 4.29 13.11
C MET A 144 -1.48 4.74 13.67
N GLU A 145 -1.60 6.04 13.96
CA GLU A 145 -2.88 6.67 14.25
C GLU A 145 -3.72 6.79 12.97
N VAL A 146 -3.09 7.24 11.89
CA VAL A 146 -3.66 7.28 10.56
C VAL A 146 -2.79 6.43 9.64
N VAL A 147 -3.40 5.47 8.96
CA VAL A 147 -2.66 4.58 8.06
C VAL A 147 -2.19 5.34 6.83
N SER A 148 -0.93 5.12 6.47
CA SER A 148 -0.34 5.64 5.26
C SER A 148 0.34 4.52 4.46
N ARG A 149 0.46 4.70 3.16
CA ARG A 149 1.20 3.76 2.32
C ARG A 149 2.68 3.83 2.62
N GLN A 150 3.27 2.74 3.09
CA GLN A 150 4.69 2.66 3.45
C GLN A 150 5.54 2.05 2.34
N MET A 151 5.08 0.96 1.76
CA MET A 151 5.82 0.26 0.71
C MET A 151 5.61 0.89 -0.66
N SER A 152 6.70 0.97 -1.44
CA SER A 152 6.62 1.22 -2.87
C SER A 152 6.01 0.03 -3.60
N MET A 153 5.04 0.28 -4.46
CA MET A 153 4.39 -0.74 -5.30
C MET A 153 5.08 -0.92 -6.66
N ARG A 154 6.37 -0.61 -6.75
CA ARG A 154 7.16 -0.88 -7.96
C ARG A 154 7.39 -2.37 -8.14
N MET A 155 7.43 -2.81 -9.40
CA MET A 155 7.73 -4.19 -9.76
C MET A 155 9.04 -4.69 -9.13
N SER A 156 10.05 -3.81 -9.03
CA SER A 156 11.34 -4.14 -8.41
C SER A 156 11.24 -4.59 -6.95
N ASN A 157 10.31 -4.02 -6.18
CA ASN A 157 10.09 -4.43 -4.79
C ASN A 157 9.48 -5.83 -4.69
N CYS A 158 8.51 -6.13 -5.55
CA CYS A 158 7.92 -7.47 -5.62
C CYS A 158 8.97 -8.49 -6.06
N LEU A 159 9.70 -8.21 -7.15
CA LEU A 159 10.74 -9.09 -7.68
C LEU A 159 11.92 -9.24 -6.72
N GLY A 160 12.28 -8.22 -5.95
CA GLY A 160 13.34 -8.33 -4.94
C GLY A 160 13.05 -9.44 -3.94
N CYS A 161 11.83 -9.47 -3.40
CA CYS A 161 11.40 -10.53 -2.49
C CYS A 161 11.21 -11.88 -3.21
N HIS A 162 10.60 -11.89 -4.41
CA HIS A 162 10.37 -13.12 -5.17
C HIS A 162 11.67 -13.82 -5.61
N ARG A 163 12.75 -13.08 -5.83
CA ARG A 163 14.08 -13.63 -6.16
C ARG A 163 14.83 -14.15 -4.95
N ASP A 164 14.56 -13.57 -3.79
CA ASP A 164 15.15 -14.01 -2.51
C ASP A 164 14.07 -14.05 -1.42
N PRO A 165 13.14 -15.01 -1.50
CA PRO A 165 12.04 -15.10 -0.54
C PRO A 165 12.54 -15.46 0.87
N ALA A 166 13.69 -16.09 1.01
CA ALA A 166 14.24 -16.49 2.31
C ALA A 166 14.56 -15.29 3.20
N ALA A 167 14.84 -14.11 2.62
CA ALA A 167 15.07 -12.88 3.38
C ALA A 167 13.81 -12.36 4.09
N ALA A 168 12.61 -12.73 3.63
CA ALA A 168 11.32 -12.24 4.14
C ALA A 168 10.48 -13.33 4.83
N LEU A 169 10.88 -14.58 4.72
CA LEU A 169 10.17 -15.74 5.27
C LEU A 169 10.77 -16.18 6.61
N PRO A 170 10.00 -16.89 7.46
CA PRO A 170 10.54 -17.60 8.61
C PRO A 170 11.67 -18.56 8.19
N LYS A 171 12.66 -18.75 9.07
CA LYS A 171 13.85 -19.57 8.77
C LYS A 171 13.55 -21.03 8.44
N ASP A 172 12.45 -21.54 8.93
CA ASP A 172 11.93 -22.90 8.75
C ASP A 172 10.88 -22.99 7.63
N SER A 173 10.68 -21.93 6.87
CA SER A 173 9.73 -21.92 5.77
C SER A 173 10.12 -22.91 4.68
N PRO A 174 9.21 -23.76 4.20
CA PRO A 174 9.45 -24.65 3.08
C PRO A 174 9.48 -23.93 1.72
N ILE A 175 9.20 -22.63 1.70
CA ILE A 175 9.11 -21.84 0.48
C ILE A 175 10.50 -21.31 0.11
N HIS A 176 11.09 -21.86 -0.93
CA HIS A 176 12.41 -21.47 -1.43
C HIS A 176 12.36 -20.68 -2.75
N ARG A 177 11.20 -20.65 -3.40
CA ARG A 177 10.99 -19.97 -4.68
C ARG A 177 9.63 -19.30 -4.72
N ALA A 178 9.58 -18.11 -5.33
CA ALA A 178 8.35 -17.42 -5.66
C ALA A 178 8.21 -17.26 -7.19
N ALA A 179 7.00 -16.96 -7.66
CA ALA A 179 6.75 -16.81 -9.10
C ALA A 179 7.41 -15.54 -9.64
N GLU A 180 8.19 -15.67 -10.72
CA GLU A 180 8.88 -14.53 -11.37
C GLU A 180 8.44 -14.31 -12.82
N HIS A 181 7.59 -15.19 -13.38
CA HIS A 181 7.12 -15.05 -14.74
C HIS A 181 6.07 -13.94 -14.86
N CYS A 182 6.07 -13.24 -15.99
CA CYS A 182 5.26 -12.02 -16.18
C CYS A 182 3.77 -12.22 -15.86
N SER A 183 3.18 -13.33 -16.32
CA SER A 183 1.76 -13.65 -16.13
C SER A 183 1.37 -14.03 -14.71
N ALA A 184 2.30 -14.19 -13.77
CA ALA A 184 1.99 -14.37 -12.36
C ALA A 184 1.42 -13.09 -11.73
N CYS A 185 1.85 -11.94 -12.23
CA CYS A 185 1.51 -10.62 -11.69
C CYS A 185 0.80 -9.73 -12.70
N HIS A 186 0.97 -9.96 -14.02
CA HIS A 186 0.41 -9.13 -15.07
C HIS A 186 -0.66 -9.90 -15.88
N ARG A 187 -1.69 -9.15 -16.29
CA ARG A 187 -2.77 -9.63 -17.19
C ARG A 187 -2.70 -8.92 -18.52
#